data_538e04adf32ce7deb85a194ac4dfdc38
#
_entry.id   538e04adf32ce7deb85a194ac4dfdc38
#
_cell.length_a   1.000
_cell.length_b   1.000
_cell.length_c   1.000
_cell.angle_alpha   90.00
_cell.angle_beta   90.00
_cell.angle_gamma   90.00
#
_symmetry.space_group_name_H-M   'P 1'
#
loop_
_entity.id
_entity.type
_entity.pdbx_description
1 polymer ?
#
loop_
_entity_poly.entity_id
_entity_poly.type
_entity_poly.pdbx_seq_one_letter_code
_entity_poly.pdbx_strand_id
1 'polypeptide(L)'
;MGGSLIMKELNLKHEAKRYGCAVLAATIMALNIKTFVRAGGLFPGGFTGLTLLLQNIFQTFMGIAVPYTLINVLLNSIPVFIGLKFIGKKFTISSVCVIVLSGLLTDIIPSQPITYDTLLISIFGGLINGFCISLCLIGNTSTGGTDFIAIY
;
A
#
# COMPACT_ATOMS: atom_id res chain seq x y z
N MET A 1 -14.78 -38.72 2.55
CA MET A 1 -14.74 -37.71 3.63
C MET A 1 -13.39 -36.98 3.79
N GLY A 2 -12.25 -37.57 3.45
CA GLY A 2 -10.94 -36.92 3.58
C GLY A 2 -10.62 -35.81 2.56
N GLY A 3 -11.12 -35.88 1.34
CA GLY A 3 -10.80 -34.90 0.30
C GLY A 3 -11.34 -33.49 0.53
N SER A 4 -12.48 -33.35 1.17
CA SER A 4 -13.07 -32.04 1.48
C SER A 4 -12.34 -31.32 2.62
N LEU A 5 -11.80 -32.08 3.58
CA LEU A 5 -11.02 -31.52 4.69
C LEU A 5 -9.64 -31.04 4.19
N ILE A 6 -8.99 -31.81 3.33
CA ILE A 6 -7.68 -31.43 2.73
C ILE A 6 -7.81 -30.20 1.85
N MET A 7 -8.88 -30.09 1.06
CA MET A 7 -9.15 -28.89 0.26
C MET A 7 -9.47 -27.66 1.12
N LYS A 8 -10.12 -27.83 2.26
CA LYS A 8 -10.40 -26.74 3.20
C LYS A 8 -9.14 -26.26 3.92
N GLU A 9 -8.25 -27.17 4.30
CA GLU A 9 -6.96 -26.82 4.90
C GLU A 9 -6.01 -26.13 3.91
N LEU A 10 -5.96 -26.57 2.65
CA LEU A 10 -5.20 -25.91 1.59
C LEU A 10 -5.70 -24.49 1.31
N ASN A 11 -7.02 -24.30 1.28
CA ASN A 11 -7.62 -22.97 1.15
C ASN A 11 -7.28 -22.07 2.36
N LEU A 12 -7.33 -22.59 3.58
CA LEU A 12 -7.02 -21.82 4.79
C LEU A 12 -5.55 -21.37 4.81
N LYS A 13 -4.60 -22.25 4.44
CA LYS A 13 -3.17 -21.92 4.33
C LYS A 13 -2.92 -20.85 3.25
N HIS A 14 -3.63 -20.94 2.15
CA HIS A 14 -3.51 -19.95 1.06
C HIS A 14 -4.04 -18.58 1.47
N GLU A 15 -5.18 -18.54 2.15
CA GLU A 15 -5.74 -17.28 2.68
C GLU A 15 -4.85 -16.71 3.81
N ALA A 16 -4.34 -17.54 4.72
CA ALA A 16 -3.43 -17.09 5.77
C ALA A 16 -2.14 -16.49 5.20
N LYS A 17 -1.53 -17.11 4.18
CA LYS A 17 -0.37 -16.58 3.48
C LYS A 17 -0.67 -15.23 2.83
N ARG A 18 -1.82 -15.11 2.20
CA ARG A 18 -2.27 -13.89 1.52
C ARG A 18 -2.40 -12.71 2.49
N TYR A 19 -3.15 -12.89 3.58
CA TYR A 19 -3.31 -11.85 4.60
C TYR A 19 -2.00 -11.55 5.34
N GLY A 20 -1.17 -12.56 5.59
CA GLY A 20 0.15 -12.40 6.18
C GLY A 20 1.06 -11.52 5.31
N CYS A 21 1.15 -11.80 4.01
CA CYS A 21 1.89 -10.97 3.06
C CYS A 21 1.32 -9.54 2.97
N ALA A 22 -0.01 -9.41 2.99
CA ALA A 22 -0.69 -8.12 2.95
C ALA A 22 -0.35 -7.23 4.16
N VAL A 23 -0.40 -7.79 5.36
CA VAL A 23 -0.07 -7.07 6.61
C VAL A 23 1.40 -6.69 6.65
N LEU A 24 2.31 -7.61 6.30
CA LEU A 24 3.73 -7.34 6.24
C LEU A 24 4.05 -6.23 5.24
N ALA A 25 3.51 -6.32 4.02
CA ALA A 25 3.72 -5.31 3.00
C ALA A 25 3.18 -3.94 3.41
N ALA A 26 1.98 -3.88 3.99
CA ALA A 26 1.38 -2.64 4.47
C ALA A 26 2.23 -1.99 5.58
N THR A 27 2.75 -2.79 6.51
CA THR A 27 3.59 -2.30 7.61
C THR A 27 4.93 -1.77 7.10
N ILE A 28 5.62 -2.53 6.24
CA ILE A 28 6.91 -2.11 5.68
C ILE A 28 6.72 -0.86 4.81
N MET A 29 5.63 -0.78 4.05
CA MET A 29 5.31 0.38 3.23
C MET A 29 5.07 1.64 4.06
N ALA A 30 4.32 1.53 5.15
CA ALA A 30 4.07 2.64 6.07
C ALA A 30 5.37 3.14 6.73
N LEU A 31 6.23 2.21 7.16
CA LEU A 31 7.55 2.54 7.68
C LEU A 31 8.41 3.26 6.63
N ASN A 32 8.46 2.73 5.41
CA ASN A 32 9.21 3.34 4.31
C ASN A 32 8.77 4.77 4.03
N ILE A 33 7.46 5.03 3.99
CA ILE A 33 6.93 6.38 3.80
C ILE A 33 7.38 7.32 4.91
N LYS A 34 7.39 6.86 6.15
CA LYS A 34 7.72 7.70 7.33
C LYS A 34 9.20 7.90 7.55
N THR A 35 10.03 6.93 7.19
CA THR A 35 11.49 6.97 7.45
C THR A 35 12.29 7.55 6.29
N PHE A 36 11.92 7.21 5.06
CA PHE A 36 12.67 7.60 3.85
C PHE A 36 11.90 8.64 3.02
N VAL A 37 10.71 8.33 2.55
CA VAL A 37 10.00 9.12 1.55
C VAL A 37 9.73 10.54 2.04
N ARG A 38 9.16 10.70 3.23
CA ARG A 38 8.88 12.02 3.82
C ARG A 38 10.15 12.77 4.18
N ALA A 39 11.19 12.09 4.65
CA ALA A 39 12.46 12.70 5.01
C ALA A 39 13.16 13.35 3.81
N GLY A 40 13.06 12.73 2.62
CA GLY A 40 13.63 13.24 1.39
C GLY A 40 12.77 14.24 0.64
N GLY A 41 11.54 14.50 1.10
CA GLY A 41 10.57 15.30 0.32
C GLY A 41 10.24 14.68 -1.04
N LEU A 42 10.42 13.36 -1.16
CA LEU A 42 10.24 12.63 -2.40
C LEU A 42 8.78 12.20 -2.58
N PHE A 43 8.37 12.13 -3.83
CA PHE A 43 7.06 11.61 -4.20
C PHE A 43 7.27 10.31 -4.99
N PRO A 44 7.00 9.13 -4.39
CA PRO A 44 7.06 7.86 -5.11
C PRO A 44 6.12 7.87 -6.30
N GLY A 45 6.36 7.02 -7.27
CA GLY A 45 5.44 6.87 -8.40
C GLY A 45 4.06 6.36 -7.98
N GLY A 46 3.09 6.47 -8.88
CA GLY A 46 1.73 5.96 -8.70
C GLY A 46 0.88 6.78 -7.73
N PHE A 47 -0.19 6.14 -7.22
CA PHE A 47 -1.17 6.80 -6.35
C PHE A 47 -0.61 7.16 -4.97
N THR A 48 0.38 6.44 -4.47
CA THR A 48 1.09 6.78 -3.23
C THR A 48 1.75 8.15 -3.31
N GLY A 49 2.47 8.41 -4.41
CA GLY A 49 3.07 9.72 -4.64
C GLY A 49 2.06 10.82 -4.84
N LEU A 50 0.98 10.55 -5.58
CA LEU A 50 -0.12 11.49 -5.76
C LEU A 50 -0.80 11.83 -4.43
N THR A 51 -0.99 10.85 -3.55
CA THR A 51 -1.52 11.05 -2.19
C THR A 51 -0.64 11.99 -1.38
N LEU A 52 0.67 11.77 -1.37
CA LEU A 52 1.63 12.62 -0.65
C LEU A 52 1.70 14.02 -1.25
N LEU A 53 1.64 14.14 -2.57
CA LEU A 53 1.61 15.43 -3.27
C LEU A 53 0.37 16.23 -2.88
N LEU A 54 -0.81 15.62 -2.95
CA LEU A 54 -2.05 16.27 -2.55
C LEU A 54 -2.03 16.68 -1.07
N GLN A 55 -1.54 15.79 -0.19
CA GLN A 55 -1.38 16.10 1.24
C GLN A 55 -0.48 17.34 1.44
N ASN A 56 0.63 17.42 0.71
CA ASN A 56 1.53 18.58 0.77
C ASN A 56 0.87 19.85 0.25
N ILE A 57 0.13 19.78 -0.85
CA ILE A 57 -0.62 20.92 -1.41
C ILE A 57 -1.65 21.42 -0.40
N PHE A 58 -2.47 20.55 0.19
CA PHE A 58 -3.47 20.95 1.19
C PHE A 58 -2.82 21.61 2.40
N GLN A 59 -1.71 21.07 2.88
CA GLN A 59 -1.00 21.63 4.01
C GLN A 59 -0.37 23.00 3.68
N THR A 60 0.23 23.16 2.50
CA THR A 60 0.96 24.38 2.10
C THR A 60 0.01 25.51 1.74
N PHE A 61 -1.06 25.24 0.97
CA PHE A 61 -1.94 26.28 0.45
C PHE A 61 -3.15 26.55 1.34
N MET A 62 -3.69 25.53 2.01
CA MET A 62 -4.90 25.66 2.83
C MET A 62 -4.63 25.59 4.32
N GLY A 63 -3.39 25.24 4.75
CA GLY A 63 -3.06 25.09 6.16
C GLY A 63 -3.78 23.93 6.85
N ILE A 64 -4.39 23.02 6.10
CA ILE A 64 -5.17 21.90 6.62
C ILE A 64 -4.35 20.64 6.59
N ALA A 65 -4.14 20.02 7.76
CA ALA A 65 -3.49 18.72 7.86
C ALA A 65 -4.51 17.60 7.55
N VAL A 66 -4.54 17.16 6.29
CA VAL A 66 -5.42 16.05 5.87
C VAL A 66 -4.72 14.72 6.14
N PRO A 67 -5.39 13.72 6.77
CA PRO A 67 -4.82 12.39 6.99
C PRO A 67 -4.45 11.72 5.65
N TYR A 68 -3.30 11.03 5.63
CA TYR A 68 -2.85 10.28 4.45
C TYR A 68 -3.87 9.23 4.03
N THR A 69 -4.47 8.52 5.00
CA THR A 69 -5.47 7.48 4.77
C THR A 69 -6.65 8.01 3.96
N LEU A 70 -7.16 9.19 4.30
CA LEU A 70 -8.33 9.75 3.62
C LEU A 70 -8.08 9.98 2.13
N ILE A 71 -6.98 10.64 1.79
CA ILE A 71 -6.63 10.93 0.40
C ILE A 71 -6.31 9.62 -0.35
N ASN A 72 -5.57 8.71 0.29
CA ASN A 72 -5.20 7.43 -0.31
C ASN A 72 -6.42 6.58 -0.64
N VAL A 73 -7.37 6.44 0.28
CA VAL A 73 -8.61 5.69 0.06
C VAL A 73 -9.48 6.35 -1.02
N LEU A 74 -9.58 7.67 -1.00
CA LEU A 74 -10.35 8.41 -2.00
C LEU A 74 -9.79 8.21 -3.42
N LEU A 75 -8.48 8.35 -3.60
CA LEU A 75 -7.83 8.13 -4.88
C LEU A 75 -7.96 6.68 -5.35
N ASN A 76 -7.81 5.72 -4.44
CA ASN A 76 -7.90 4.30 -4.77
C ASN A 76 -9.34 3.81 -4.96
N SER A 77 -10.36 4.61 -4.67
CA SER A 77 -11.77 4.22 -4.86
C SER A 77 -12.09 3.87 -6.31
N ILE A 78 -11.53 4.61 -7.27
CA ILE A 78 -11.72 4.36 -8.71
C ILE A 78 -11.09 3.04 -9.15
N PRO A 79 -9.78 2.78 -8.93
CA PRO A 79 -9.17 1.49 -9.23
C PRO A 79 -9.84 0.31 -8.52
N VAL A 80 -10.24 0.49 -7.26
CA VAL A 80 -10.95 -0.53 -6.49
C VAL A 80 -12.29 -0.89 -7.14
N PHE A 81 -13.05 0.11 -7.59
CA PHE A 81 -14.31 -0.15 -8.29
C PHE A 81 -14.10 -0.93 -9.60
N ILE A 82 -13.08 -0.57 -10.36
CA ILE A 82 -12.68 -1.30 -11.57
C ILE A 82 -12.27 -2.74 -11.22
N GLY A 83 -11.46 -2.90 -10.17
CA GLY A 83 -11.01 -4.21 -9.70
C GLY A 83 -12.15 -5.13 -9.26
N LEU A 84 -13.17 -4.61 -8.58
CA LEU A 84 -14.36 -5.36 -8.18
C LEU A 84 -15.15 -5.89 -9.38
N LYS A 85 -15.19 -5.11 -10.47
CA LYS A 85 -15.98 -5.44 -11.66
C LYS A 85 -15.24 -6.36 -12.63
N PHE A 86 -13.94 -6.17 -12.82
CA PHE A 86 -13.17 -6.79 -13.91
C PHE A 86 -12.10 -7.79 -13.45
N ILE A 87 -11.49 -7.62 -12.26
CA ILE A 87 -10.39 -8.47 -11.82
C ILE A 87 -10.89 -9.61 -10.92
N GLY A 88 -11.63 -9.28 -9.87
CA GLY A 88 -12.20 -10.26 -8.97
C GLY A 88 -12.34 -9.77 -7.53
N LYS A 89 -13.42 -10.24 -6.88
CA LYS A 89 -13.81 -9.79 -5.54
C LYS A 89 -12.75 -10.11 -4.47
N LYS A 90 -12.17 -11.31 -4.49
CA LYS A 90 -11.20 -11.74 -3.47
C LYS A 90 -9.90 -10.94 -3.54
N PHE A 91 -9.37 -10.71 -4.74
CA PHE A 91 -8.19 -9.89 -4.97
C PHE A 91 -8.43 -8.45 -4.49
N THR A 92 -9.54 -7.86 -4.92
CA THR A 92 -9.85 -6.46 -4.62
C THR A 92 -10.08 -6.23 -3.14
N ILE A 93 -10.82 -7.10 -2.44
CA ILE A 93 -11.06 -6.97 -0.98
C ILE A 93 -9.74 -7.04 -0.21
N SER A 94 -8.86 -7.99 -0.56
CA SER A 94 -7.55 -8.08 0.10
C SER A 94 -6.68 -6.86 -0.17
N SER A 95 -6.75 -6.30 -1.38
CA SER A 95 -6.03 -5.08 -1.74
C SER A 95 -6.58 -3.86 -1.00
N VAL A 96 -7.89 -3.75 -0.82
CA VAL A 96 -8.50 -2.71 0.02
C VAL A 96 -7.99 -2.80 1.46
N CYS A 97 -7.84 -4.01 2.02
CA CYS A 97 -7.23 -4.18 3.33
C CYS A 97 -5.79 -3.64 3.37
N VAL A 98 -4.97 -3.88 2.34
CA VAL A 98 -3.60 -3.33 2.26
C VAL A 98 -3.64 -1.80 2.19
N ILE A 99 -4.49 -1.22 1.34
CA ILE A 99 -4.61 0.23 1.16
C ILE A 99 -5.00 0.92 2.47
N VAL A 100 -6.03 0.40 3.14
CA VAL A 100 -6.51 0.97 4.40
C VAL A 100 -5.50 0.78 5.52
N LEU A 101 -4.92 -0.41 5.65
CA LEU A 101 -3.96 -0.72 6.70
C LEU A 101 -2.67 0.10 6.55
N SER A 102 -2.11 0.18 5.34
CA SER A 102 -0.93 1.00 5.06
C SER A 102 -1.21 2.49 5.32
N GLY A 103 -2.39 2.96 4.96
CA GLY A 103 -2.84 4.31 5.24
C GLY A 103 -2.86 4.59 6.75
N LEU A 104 -3.63 3.80 7.50
CA LEU A 104 -3.76 3.95 8.96
C LEU A 104 -2.42 3.89 9.66
N LEU A 105 -1.57 2.93 9.32
CA LEU A 105 -0.22 2.84 9.89
C LEU A 105 0.62 4.06 9.53
N THR A 106 0.50 4.59 8.32
CA THR A 106 1.19 5.82 7.92
C THR A 106 0.72 7.04 8.74
N ASP A 107 -0.55 7.12 9.12
CA ASP A 107 -1.02 8.22 9.95
C ASP A 107 -0.62 8.07 11.42
N ILE A 108 -0.62 6.85 11.96
CA ILE A 108 -0.31 6.56 13.38
C ILE A 108 1.20 6.62 13.66
N ILE A 109 2.04 6.08 12.78
CA ILE A 109 3.49 6.01 13.00
C ILE A 109 4.09 7.42 12.94
N PRO A 110 4.83 7.86 13.97
CA PRO A 110 5.54 9.14 13.91
C PRO A 110 6.62 9.13 12.84
N SER A 111 6.84 10.27 12.19
CA SER A 111 7.92 10.40 11.20
C SER A 111 9.27 10.41 11.92
N GLN A 112 10.11 9.44 11.60
CA GLN A 112 11.48 9.33 12.12
C GLN A 112 12.44 9.18 10.94
N PRO A 113 13.01 10.28 10.45
CA PRO A 113 13.96 10.25 9.35
C PRO A 113 15.23 9.51 9.77
N ILE A 114 15.66 8.51 8.99
CA ILE A 114 16.91 7.78 9.21
C ILE A 114 18.08 8.54 8.59
N THR A 115 17.85 9.20 7.48
CA THR A 115 18.87 10.00 6.76
C THR A 115 18.18 11.15 6.03
N TYR A 116 18.96 12.18 5.71
CA TYR A 116 18.55 13.29 4.85
C TYR A 116 19.26 13.30 3.50
N ASP A 117 20.11 12.32 3.23
CA ASP A 117 20.79 12.18 1.95
C ASP A 117 19.80 11.70 0.88
N THR A 118 19.49 12.55 -0.07
CA THR A 118 18.50 12.29 -1.13
C THR A 118 18.86 11.06 -1.98
N LEU A 119 20.17 10.80 -2.20
CA LEU A 119 20.61 9.63 -2.96
C LEU A 119 20.32 8.34 -2.20
N LEU A 120 20.69 8.29 -0.92
CA LEU A 120 20.41 7.14 -0.03
C LEU A 120 18.90 6.89 0.07
N ILE A 121 18.12 7.95 0.29
CA ILE A 121 16.65 7.88 0.38
C ILE A 121 16.05 7.33 -0.91
N SER A 122 16.52 7.78 -2.07
CA SER A 122 16.03 7.33 -3.37
C SER A 122 16.31 5.85 -3.60
N ILE A 123 17.53 5.40 -3.29
CA ILE A 123 17.94 4.00 -3.49
C ILE A 123 17.19 3.08 -2.51
N PHE A 124 17.30 3.32 -1.21
CA PHE A 124 16.71 2.43 -0.20
C PHE A 124 15.19 2.54 -0.17
N GLY A 125 14.64 3.75 -0.26
CA GLY A 125 13.19 3.95 -0.34
C GLY A 125 12.58 3.28 -1.56
N GLY A 126 13.25 3.34 -2.72
CA GLY A 126 12.83 2.66 -3.94
C GLY A 126 12.91 1.14 -3.85
N LEU A 127 14.02 0.59 -3.31
CA LEU A 127 14.18 -0.85 -3.09
C LEU A 127 13.13 -1.41 -2.14
N ILE A 128 12.89 -0.75 -1.01
CA ILE A 128 11.88 -1.16 -0.04
C ILE A 128 10.48 -1.08 -0.65
N ASN A 129 10.18 -0.03 -1.41
CA ASN A 129 8.90 0.10 -2.10
C ASN A 129 8.68 -1.03 -3.11
N GLY A 130 9.68 -1.34 -3.94
CA GLY A 130 9.63 -2.47 -4.88
C GLY A 130 9.44 -3.81 -4.19
N PHE A 131 10.10 -4.02 -3.04
CA PHE A 131 9.92 -5.21 -2.21
C PHE A 131 8.49 -5.33 -1.66
N CYS A 132 7.91 -4.23 -1.18
CA CYS A 132 6.50 -4.21 -0.72
C CYS A 132 5.53 -4.58 -1.83
N ILE A 133 5.70 -4.02 -3.03
CA ILE A 133 4.87 -4.33 -4.20
C ILE A 133 5.00 -5.83 -4.54
N SER A 134 6.21 -6.36 -4.56
CA SER A 134 6.47 -7.78 -4.83
C SER A 134 5.79 -8.70 -3.80
N LEU A 135 5.85 -8.35 -2.51
CA LEU A 135 5.16 -9.09 -1.44
C LEU A 135 3.64 -9.07 -1.63
N CYS A 136 3.07 -7.94 -2.02
CA CYS A 136 1.65 -7.85 -2.32
C CYS A 136 1.26 -8.77 -3.47
N LEU A 137 2.01 -8.75 -4.57
CA LEU A 137 1.74 -9.60 -5.73
C LEU A 137 1.87 -11.09 -5.41
N ILE A 138 2.87 -11.51 -4.63
CA ILE A 138 3.02 -12.88 -4.13
C ILE A 138 1.82 -13.28 -3.26
N GLY A 139 1.25 -12.34 -2.52
CA GLY A 139 0.05 -12.53 -1.72
C GLY A 139 -1.26 -12.45 -2.52
N ASN A 140 -1.23 -12.33 -3.85
CA ASN A 140 -2.42 -12.03 -4.67
C ASN A 140 -3.20 -10.82 -4.13
N THR A 141 -2.48 -9.76 -3.81
CA THR A 141 -3.01 -8.45 -3.40
C THR A 141 -2.25 -7.35 -4.13
N SER A 142 -2.72 -6.13 -4.05
CA SER A 142 -2.04 -4.96 -4.60
C SER A 142 -1.92 -3.86 -3.56
N THR A 143 -0.91 -3.03 -3.71
CA THR A 143 -0.77 -1.78 -2.93
C THR A 143 -1.75 -0.70 -3.35
N GLY A 144 -2.52 -0.96 -4.41
CA GLY A 144 -3.50 -0.03 -4.98
C GLY A 144 -2.99 0.69 -6.24
N GLY A 145 -3.80 1.64 -6.68
CA GLY A 145 -3.42 2.58 -7.73
C GLY A 145 -3.18 1.97 -9.09
N THR A 146 -2.01 2.26 -9.64
CA THR A 146 -1.61 1.84 -10.98
C THR A 146 -1.52 0.33 -11.16
N ASP A 147 -1.31 -0.44 -10.09
CA ASP A 147 -1.23 -1.90 -10.17
C ASP A 147 -2.56 -2.51 -10.63
N PHE A 148 -3.69 -1.97 -10.18
CA PHE A 148 -5.01 -2.39 -10.64
C PHE A 148 -5.20 -2.15 -12.14
N ILE A 149 -4.65 -1.06 -12.65
CA ILE A 149 -4.72 -0.72 -14.08
C ILE A 149 -3.79 -1.63 -14.88
N ALA A 150 -2.61 -1.98 -14.32
CA ALA A 150 -1.64 -2.85 -14.99
C ALA A 150 -2.10 -4.31 -15.07
N ILE A 151 -2.95 -4.76 -14.13
CA ILE A 151 -3.49 -6.14 -14.12
C ILE A 151 -4.72 -6.27 -15.02
N TYR A 152 -5.43 -5.17 -15.29
CA TYR A 152 -6.57 -5.12 -16.21
C TYR A 152 -6.10 -5.16 -17.66
#